data_b79b3d742bd6467250056c1128a54017
#
_entry.id   b79b3d742bd6467250056c1128a54017
#
_cell.length_a   1.000
_cell.length_b   1.000
_cell.length_c   1.000
_cell.angle_alpha   90.00
_cell.angle_beta   90.00
_cell.angle_gamma   90.00
#
_symmetry.space_group_name_H-M   'P 1'
#
loop_
_entity.id
_entity.type
_entity.pdbx_description
1 polymer ?
#
loop_
_entity_poly.entity_id
_entity_poly.type
_entity_poly.pdbx_seq_one_letter_code
_entity_poly.pdbx_strand_id
1 'polypeptide(L)'
;MHDVQEAMWKDVPNCQYCLKLDVRHYYPSINHDILKAKFRRLFKDAELLWLLDEIIDSICTANIEDLRNIWLLDEDVDPETGIPIGNYLSQYCGNFYLSSFDHWLKEEKRVKHTFRYMDDVVIFGSSKEELHKLQKEIALYFKTELRLTIKGNWQIFPSYVRGVDFVGYRTFLNYTLLRKSSCKNFKAKMVKIRKKTANGQMMNYSEWCSVNSYKGWLKHCDSYRLQKKYIEPIQSDTDRYYREVVKRKVA
;
A
#
# COMPACT_ATOMS: atom_id res chain seq x y z
N MET A 1 5.53 -9.08 0.14
CA MET A 1 6.84 -8.90 -0.54
C MET A 1 7.50 -10.22 -0.88
N HIS A 2 7.70 -11.12 0.10
CA HIS A 2 8.22 -12.47 -0.18
C HIS A 2 7.43 -13.17 -1.28
N ASP A 3 6.12 -13.08 -1.28
CA ASP A 3 5.25 -13.70 -2.28
C ASP A 3 5.53 -13.21 -3.71
N VAL A 4 5.82 -11.90 -3.88
CA VAL A 4 6.18 -11.32 -5.20
C VAL A 4 7.51 -11.89 -5.68
N GLN A 5 8.52 -11.95 -4.82
CA GLN A 5 9.82 -12.50 -5.15
C GLN A 5 9.73 -14.00 -5.40
N GLU A 6 8.98 -14.71 -4.59
CA GLU A 6 8.74 -16.15 -4.73
C GLU A 6 8.06 -16.50 -6.06
N ALA A 7 7.03 -15.72 -6.46
CA ALA A 7 6.38 -15.89 -7.74
C ALA A 7 7.35 -15.66 -8.91
N MET A 8 8.13 -14.57 -8.85
CA MET A 8 9.16 -14.29 -9.88
C MET A 8 10.22 -15.40 -9.98
N TRP A 9 10.58 -16.00 -8.85
CA TRP A 9 11.62 -17.04 -8.81
C TRP A 9 11.09 -18.41 -9.23
N LYS A 10 9.87 -18.76 -8.79
CA LYS A 10 9.27 -20.08 -9.09
C LYS A 10 8.67 -20.19 -10.47
N ASP A 11 8.24 -19.09 -11.06
CA ASP A 11 7.53 -19.10 -12.37
C ASP A 11 8.07 -18.01 -13.32
N VAL A 12 9.36 -18.05 -13.58
CA VAL A 12 10.06 -17.09 -14.46
C VAL A 12 9.37 -16.90 -15.81
N PRO A 13 8.89 -17.96 -16.52
CA PRO A 13 8.22 -17.80 -17.82
C PRO A 13 6.95 -16.92 -17.76
N ASN A 14 6.18 -17.02 -16.69
CA ASN A 14 4.94 -16.26 -16.48
C ASN A 14 5.16 -14.91 -15.77
N CYS A 15 6.38 -14.62 -15.34
CA CYS A 15 6.74 -13.38 -14.64
C CYS A 15 7.73 -12.50 -15.43
N GLN A 16 7.80 -12.64 -16.76
CA GLN A 16 8.73 -11.87 -17.59
C GLN A 16 8.38 -10.38 -17.61
N TYR A 17 7.12 -10.06 -17.67
CA TYR A 17 6.62 -8.68 -17.65
C TYR A 17 5.73 -8.43 -16.45
N CYS A 18 5.73 -7.19 -16.00
CA CYS A 18 4.92 -6.72 -14.91
C CYS A 18 4.03 -5.57 -15.41
N LEU A 19 2.72 -5.70 -15.23
CA LEU A 19 1.77 -4.61 -15.30
C LEU A 19 1.60 -4.05 -13.89
N LYS A 20 1.89 -2.78 -13.73
CA LYS A 20 1.62 -2.02 -12.51
C LYS A 20 0.56 -0.99 -12.80
N LEU A 21 -0.49 -0.97 -11.99
CA LEU A 21 -1.57 0.01 -12.06
C LEU A 21 -1.98 0.47 -10.66
N ASP A 22 -2.60 1.62 -10.61
CA ASP A 22 -3.06 2.27 -9.39
C ASP A 22 -4.42 2.94 -9.68
N VAL A 23 -5.33 2.96 -8.73
CA VAL A 23 -6.65 3.57 -8.87
C VAL A 23 -6.58 5.07 -8.58
N ARG A 24 -7.24 5.87 -9.40
CA ARG A 24 -7.33 7.31 -9.18
C ARG A 24 -8.25 7.60 -8.00
N HIS A 25 -7.77 8.39 -7.04
CA HIS A 25 -8.52 8.83 -5.85
C HIS A 25 -9.33 7.71 -5.20
N TYR A 26 -8.70 6.57 -4.91
CA TYR A 26 -9.39 5.33 -4.57
C TYR A 26 -10.46 5.50 -3.49
N TYR A 27 -10.09 5.92 -2.28
CA TYR A 27 -11.03 6.08 -1.17
C TYR A 27 -12.13 7.11 -1.46
N PRO A 28 -11.85 8.27 -2.05
CA PRO A 28 -12.86 9.22 -2.48
C PRO A 28 -13.83 8.72 -3.56
N SER A 29 -13.39 7.76 -4.39
CA SER A 29 -14.18 7.27 -5.53
C SER A 29 -14.98 5.99 -5.22
N ILE A 30 -14.95 5.48 -4.01
CA ILE A 30 -15.74 4.31 -3.63
C ILE A 30 -17.22 4.67 -3.65
N ASN A 31 -17.99 4.04 -4.54
CA ASN A 31 -19.42 4.27 -4.67
C ASN A 31 -20.19 3.55 -3.56
N HIS A 32 -21.09 4.29 -2.88
CA HIS A 32 -21.84 3.80 -1.71
C HIS A 32 -22.78 2.65 -2.08
N ASP A 33 -23.53 2.76 -3.18
CA ASP A 33 -24.50 1.73 -3.58
C ASP A 33 -23.84 0.39 -3.85
N ILE A 34 -22.70 0.42 -4.57
CA ILE A 34 -21.93 -0.79 -4.86
C ILE A 34 -21.40 -1.43 -3.57
N LEU A 35 -20.86 -0.63 -2.66
CA LEU A 35 -20.33 -1.13 -1.38
C LEU A 35 -21.45 -1.71 -0.51
N LYS A 36 -22.57 -1.00 -0.37
CA LYS A 36 -23.75 -1.47 0.38
C LYS A 36 -24.33 -2.74 -0.23
N ALA A 37 -24.44 -2.81 -1.56
CA ALA A 37 -24.91 -4.02 -2.24
C ALA A 37 -24.00 -5.23 -1.97
N LYS A 38 -22.68 -5.04 -1.90
CA LYS A 38 -21.74 -6.09 -1.52
C LYS A 38 -21.95 -6.56 -0.08
N PHE A 39 -22.17 -5.65 0.87
CA PHE A 39 -22.46 -6.02 2.26
C PHE A 39 -23.77 -6.80 2.39
N ARG A 40 -24.83 -6.42 1.65
CA ARG A 40 -26.13 -7.13 1.64
C ARG A 40 -26.06 -8.55 1.08
N ARG A 41 -25.06 -8.84 0.23
CA ARG A 41 -24.79 -10.22 -0.21
C ARG A 41 -24.19 -11.07 0.90
N LEU A 42 -23.39 -10.47 1.78
CA LEU A 42 -22.63 -11.17 2.81
C LEU A 42 -23.40 -11.27 4.13
N PHE A 43 -24.06 -10.19 4.54
CA PHE A 43 -24.79 -10.10 5.80
C PHE A 43 -26.30 -10.06 5.57
N LYS A 44 -27.05 -10.62 6.54
CA LYS A 44 -28.52 -10.63 6.54
C LYS A 44 -29.11 -9.92 7.76
N ASP A 45 -28.31 -9.59 8.74
CA ASP A 45 -28.69 -8.86 9.94
C ASP A 45 -29.03 -7.40 9.60
N ALA A 46 -30.26 -7.00 9.89
CA ALA A 46 -30.76 -5.67 9.51
C ALA A 46 -30.13 -4.54 10.33
N GLU A 47 -29.83 -4.78 11.61
CA GLU A 47 -29.22 -3.75 12.48
C GLU A 47 -27.75 -3.53 12.08
N LEU A 48 -27.02 -4.61 11.78
CA LEU A 48 -25.66 -4.51 11.27
C LEU A 48 -25.62 -3.79 9.92
N LEU A 49 -26.53 -4.11 9.00
CA LEU A 49 -26.60 -3.45 7.69
C LEU A 49 -26.92 -1.97 7.82
N TRP A 50 -27.86 -1.62 8.69
CA TRP A 50 -28.18 -0.23 9.00
C TRP A 50 -26.96 0.52 9.56
N LEU A 51 -26.24 -0.07 10.52
CA LEU A 51 -25.02 0.54 11.09
C LEU A 51 -23.93 0.74 10.02
N LEU A 52 -23.73 -0.23 9.13
CA LEU A 52 -22.77 -0.11 8.04
C LEU A 52 -23.17 0.99 7.06
N ASP A 53 -24.45 1.11 6.72
CA ASP A 53 -24.97 2.17 5.87
C ASP A 53 -24.73 3.55 6.48
N GLU A 54 -25.05 3.75 7.77
CA GLU A 54 -24.79 5.01 8.50
C GLU A 54 -23.30 5.39 8.49
N ILE A 55 -22.41 4.42 8.68
CA ILE A 55 -20.96 4.67 8.63
C ILE A 55 -20.52 5.06 7.22
N ILE A 56 -21.01 4.39 6.19
CA ILE A 56 -20.67 4.69 4.79
C ILE A 56 -21.19 6.07 4.41
N ASP A 57 -22.44 6.39 4.75
CA ASP A 57 -23.09 7.65 4.43
C ASP A 57 -22.60 8.83 5.30
N SER A 58 -21.87 8.56 6.37
CA SER A 58 -21.39 9.62 7.26
C SER A 58 -20.57 10.71 6.55
N ILE A 59 -19.99 10.39 5.39
CA ILE A 59 -19.27 11.36 4.57
C ILE A 59 -20.22 12.29 3.78
N CYS A 60 -21.43 11.83 3.48
CA CYS A 60 -22.44 12.64 2.79
C CYS A 60 -22.93 13.84 3.62
N THR A 61 -22.71 13.81 4.93
CA THR A 61 -23.07 14.91 5.85
C THR A 61 -22.04 16.03 5.87
N ALA A 62 -20.84 15.77 5.33
CA ALA A 62 -19.81 16.81 5.22
C ALA A 62 -20.15 17.79 4.10
N ASN A 63 -19.82 19.07 4.27
CA ASN A 63 -19.89 20.05 3.21
C ASN A 63 -18.96 19.63 2.05
N ILE A 64 -19.38 19.79 0.80
CA ILE A 64 -18.57 19.48 -0.39
C ILE A 64 -17.21 20.22 -0.35
N GLU A 65 -17.20 21.44 0.17
CA GLU A 65 -15.96 22.23 0.34
C GLU A 65 -15.00 21.56 1.35
N ASP A 66 -15.53 21.01 2.44
CA ASP A 66 -14.74 20.25 3.41
C ASP A 66 -14.20 18.95 2.80
N LEU A 67 -15.00 18.25 1.98
CA LEU A 67 -14.56 17.05 1.28
C LEU A 67 -13.43 17.34 0.28
N ARG A 68 -13.52 18.43 -0.46
CA ARG A 68 -12.44 18.90 -1.35
C ARG A 68 -11.16 19.15 -0.55
N ASN A 69 -11.27 19.83 0.59
CA ASN A 69 -10.13 20.14 1.47
C ASN A 69 -9.53 18.86 2.09
N ILE A 70 -10.37 17.93 2.56
CA ILE A 70 -9.93 16.66 3.16
C ILE A 70 -9.20 15.79 2.14
N TRP A 71 -9.67 15.74 0.90
CA TRP A 71 -9.12 14.88 -0.14
C TRP A 71 -8.20 15.58 -1.13
N LEU A 72 -8.04 16.90 -0.99
CA LEU A 72 -7.24 17.73 -1.92
C LEU A 72 -7.65 17.50 -3.39
N LEU A 73 -8.95 17.46 -3.65
CA LEU A 73 -9.50 17.25 -4.99
C LEU A 73 -9.85 18.59 -5.64
N ASP A 74 -9.41 18.77 -6.87
CA ASP A 74 -9.75 19.94 -7.70
C ASP A 74 -11.09 19.78 -8.45
N GLU A 75 -11.64 18.54 -8.44
CA GLU A 75 -12.84 18.15 -9.18
C GLU A 75 -14.07 18.15 -8.27
N ASP A 76 -15.26 18.22 -8.83
CA ASP A 76 -16.50 18.07 -8.09
C ASP A 76 -16.59 16.68 -7.46
N VAL A 77 -16.86 16.66 -6.15
CA VAL A 77 -17.00 15.42 -5.39
C VAL A 77 -18.46 15.01 -5.44
N ASP A 78 -18.71 13.77 -5.90
CA ASP A 78 -20.03 13.17 -5.87
C ASP A 78 -20.37 12.78 -4.41
N PRO A 79 -21.46 13.30 -3.81
CA PRO A 79 -21.84 12.98 -2.44
C PRO A 79 -22.18 11.50 -2.21
N GLU A 80 -22.46 10.74 -3.27
CA GLU A 80 -22.72 9.30 -3.20
C GLU A 80 -21.45 8.45 -3.28
N THR A 81 -20.29 9.08 -3.18
CA THR A 81 -19.00 8.40 -3.22
C THR A 81 -18.11 8.76 -2.04
N GLY A 82 -17.16 7.89 -1.76
CA GLY A 82 -16.15 8.07 -0.75
C GLY A 82 -16.44 7.35 0.56
N ILE A 83 -15.38 7.07 1.30
CA ILE A 83 -15.46 6.52 2.66
C ILE A 83 -14.53 7.31 3.58
N PRO A 84 -14.90 7.52 4.88
CA PRO A 84 -14.13 8.35 5.81
C PRO A 84 -12.70 7.82 5.97
N ILE A 85 -11.70 8.67 5.72
CA ILE A 85 -10.29 8.33 5.94
C ILE A 85 -9.97 8.47 7.44
N GLY A 86 -9.26 7.48 8.00
CA GLY A 86 -8.88 7.46 9.42
C GLY A 86 -9.79 6.59 10.30
N ASN A 87 -10.92 6.15 9.80
CA ASN A 87 -11.73 5.12 10.45
C ASN A 87 -11.11 3.74 10.20
N TYR A 88 -11.08 2.89 11.22
CA TYR A 88 -10.58 1.52 11.13
C TYR A 88 -11.32 0.69 10.07
N LEU A 89 -12.64 0.86 9.97
CA LEU A 89 -13.49 0.16 9.01
C LEU A 89 -13.17 0.53 7.54
N SER A 90 -12.68 1.73 7.28
CA SER A 90 -12.42 2.22 5.92
C SER A 90 -11.42 1.35 5.16
N GLN A 91 -10.41 0.83 5.84
CA GLN A 91 -9.43 -0.08 5.23
C GLN A 91 -10.08 -1.41 4.81
N TYR A 92 -11.00 -1.94 5.63
CA TYR A 92 -11.76 -3.14 5.29
C TYR A 92 -12.72 -2.89 4.14
N CYS A 93 -13.47 -1.78 4.17
CA CYS A 93 -14.35 -1.37 3.08
C CYS A 93 -13.58 -1.24 1.77
N GLY A 94 -12.43 -0.58 1.77
CA GLY A 94 -11.59 -0.46 0.59
C GLY A 94 -11.12 -1.83 0.06
N ASN A 95 -10.62 -2.72 0.92
CA ASN A 95 -10.25 -4.05 0.48
C ASN A 95 -11.44 -4.87 -0.03
N PHE A 96 -12.57 -4.78 0.64
CA PHE A 96 -13.78 -5.50 0.28
C PHE A 96 -14.39 -4.99 -1.03
N TYR A 97 -14.31 -3.70 -1.29
CA TYR A 97 -14.79 -3.11 -2.54
C TYR A 97 -14.15 -3.73 -3.78
N LEU A 98 -12.84 -4.01 -3.74
CA LEU A 98 -12.09 -4.64 -4.83
C LEU A 98 -12.10 -6.18 -4.79
N SER A 99 -12.78 -6.82 -3.84
CA SER A 99 -12.78 -8.28 -3.74
C SER A 99 -13.31 -8.97 -5.00
N SER A 100 -14.37 -8.42 -5.63
CA SER A 100 -14.91 -8.96 -6.88
C SER A 100 -13.91 -8.87 -8.05
N PHE A 101 -13.09 -7.84 -8.07
CA PHE A 101 -12.01 -7.71 -9.04
C PHE A 101 -10.92 -8.78 -8.85
N ASP A 102 -10.56 -9.09 -7.60
CA ASP A 102 -9.61 -10.16 -7.30
C ASP A 102 -10.13 -11.52 -7.79
N HIS A 103 -11.42 -11.81 -7.55
CA HIS A 103 -12.08 -13.02 -8.06
C HIS A 103 -12.12 -13.04 -9.58
N TRP A 104 -12.53 -11.94 -10.21
CA TRP A 104 -12.58 -11.82 -11.66
C TRP A 104 -11.21 -12.06 -12.32
N LEU A 105 -10.13 -11.48 -11.77
CA LEU A 105 -8.77 -11.73 -12.27
C LEU A 105 -8.39 -13.21 -12.18
N LYS A 106 -8.76 -13.86 -11.07
CA LYS A 106 -8.31 -15.22 -10.76
C LYS A 106 -9.16 -16.28 -11.45
N GLU A 107 -10.48 -16.14 -11.46
CA GLU A 107 -11.44 -17.14 -11.91
C GLU A 107 -11.76 -17.00 -13.39
N GLU A 108 -12.01 -15.77 -13.86
CA GLU A 108 -12.38 -15.52 -15.25
C GLU A 108 -11.16 -15.28 -16.16
N LYS A 109 -10.23 -14.40 -15.73
CA LYS A 109 -9.02 -14.10 -16.50
C LYS A 109 -7.89 -15.11 -16.29
N ARG A 110 -8.01 -15.94 -15.26
CA ARG A 110 -7.04 -17.01 -14.93
C ARG A 110 -5.61 -16.48 -14.77
N VAL A 111 -5.49 -15.25 -14.23
CA VAL A 111 -4.20 -14.63 -13.95
C VAL A 111 -3.50 -15.41 -12.84
N LYS A 112 -2.33 -15.97 -13.13
CA LYS A 112 -1.59 -16.79 -12.16
C LYS A 112 -1.02 -15.98 -11.01
N HIS A 113 -0.38 -14.86 -11.32
CA HIS A 113 0.37 -14.05 -10.37
C HIS A 113 -0.16 -12.62 -10.35
N THR A 114 -1.02 -12.33 -9.40
CA THR A 114 -1.52 -11.00 -9.09
C THR A 114 -1.30 -10.69 -7.62
N PHE A 115 -0.87 -9.46 -7.33
CA PHE A 115 -0.64 -8.96 -5.99
C PHE A 115 -1.28 -7.58 -5.86
N ARG A 116 -2.09 -7.42 -4.84
CA ARG A 116 -2.76 -6.15 -4.57
C ARG A 116 -2.55 -5.74 -3.11
N TYR A 117 -2.27 -4.48 -2.94
CA TYR A 117 -2.29 -3.83 -1.65
C TYR A 117 -3.12 -2.56 -1.75
N MET A 118 -4.36 -2.63 -1.26
CA MET A 118 -5.37 -1.59 -1.46
C MET A 118 -5.59 -1.33 -2.96
N ASP A 119 -5.26 -0.15 -3.44
CA ASP A 119 -5.35 0.33 -4.80
C ASP A 119 -4.11 0.07 -5.67
N ASP A 120 -2.97 -0.29 -5.07
CA ASP A 120 -1.73 -0.63 -5.79
C ASP A 120 -1.79 -2.09 -6.26
N VAL A 121 -1.84 -2.30 -7.58
CA VAL A 121 -1.99 -3.61 -8.20
C VAL A 121 -0.78 -3.94 -9.06
N VAL A 122 -0.26 -5.15 -8.88
CA VAL A 122 0.83 -5.74 -9.66
C VAL A 122 0.37 -7.05 -10.25
N ILE A 123 0.49 -7.19 -11.57
CA ILE A 123 0.11 -8.37 -12.33
C ILE A 123 1.30 -8.80 -13.17
N PHE A 124 1.63 -10.09 -13.16
CA PHE A 124 2.67 -10.63 -14.02
C PHE A 124 2.07 -11.34 -15.24
N GLY A 125 2.83 -11.36 -16.33
CA GLY A 125 2.49 -12.06 -17.57
C GLY A 125 3.72 -12.46 -18.36
N SER A 126 3.50 -13.31 -19.34
CA SER A 126 4.54 -13.84 -20.23
C SER A 126 4.89 -12.88 -21.36
N SER A 127 3.94 -12.03 -21.79
CA SER A 127 4.14 -11.07 -22.89
C SER A 127 3.56 -9.69 -22.58
N LYS A 128 4.06 -8.68 -23.30
CA LYS A 128 3.52 -7.31 -23.19
C LYS A 128 2.13 -7.22 -23.81
N GLU A 129 1.91 -7.92 -24.90
CA GLU A 129 0.67 -7.92 -25.67
C GLU A 129 -0.48 -8.46 -24.82
N GLU A 130 -0.25 -9.56 -24.12
CA GLU A 130 -1.19 -10.13 -23.16
C GLU A 130 -1.55 -9.12 -22.06
N LEU A 131 -0.55 -8.49 -21.45
CA LEU A 131 -0.77 -7.50 -20.39
C LEU A 131 -1.42 -6.21 -20.90
N HIS A 132 -1.16 -5.78 -22.14
CA HIS A 132 -1.88 -4.65 -22.74
C HIS A 132 -3.36 -4.95 -22.98
N LYS A 133 -3.68 -6.17 -23.44
CA LYS A 133 -5.06 -6.63 -23.59
C LYS A 133 -5.76 -6.65 -22.23
N LEU A 134 -5.13 -7.29 -21.25
CA LEU A 134 -5.65 -7.39 -19.90
C LEU A 134 -5.86 -6.00 -19.26
N GLN A 135 -4.94 -5.07 -19.47
CA GLN A 135 -5.06 -3.70 -18.95
C GLN A 135 -6.33 -2.99 -19.48
N LYS A 136 -6.65 -3.15 -20.76
CA LYS A 136 -7.88 -2.59 -21.34
C LYS A 136 -9.13 -3.22 -20.73
N GLU A 137 -9.11 -4.52 -20.52
CA GLU A 137 -10.21 -5.26 -19.89
C GLU A 137 -10.38 -4.85 -18.42
N ILE A 138 -9.28 -4.65 -17.68
CA ILE A 138 -9.31 -4.13 -16.30
C ILE A 138 -9.89 -2.70 -16.28
N ALA A 139 -9.48 -1.84 -17.20
CA ALA A 139 -10.01 -0.47 -17.27
C ALA A 139 -11.52 -0.46 -17.52
N LEU A 140 -12.00 -1.34 -18.39
CA LEU A 140 -13.43 -1.51 -18.65
C LEU A 140 -14.15 -2.03 -17.41
N TYR A 141 -13.65 -3.10 -16.77
CA TYR A 141 -14.23 -3.68 -15.55
C TYR A 141 -14.34 -2.64 -14.42
N PHE A 142 -13.28 -1.86 -14.20
CA PHE A 142 -13.29 -0.81 -13.19
C PHE A 142 -14.34 0.24 -13.48
N LYS A 143 -14.48 0.64 -14.74
CA LYS A 143 -15.47 1.64 -15.14
C LYS A 143 -16.91 1.11 -15.01
N THR A 144 -17.20 -0.11 -15.46
CA THR A 144 -18.57 -0.67 -15.52
C THR A 144 -19.04 -1.26 -14.20
N GLU A 145 -18.18 -2.06 -13.53
CA GLU A 145 -18.59 -2.82 -12.35
C GLU A 145 -18.29 -2.09 -11.02
N LEU A 146 -17.28 -1.20 -11.03
CA LEU A 146 -16.81 -0.55 -9.80
C LEU A 146 -16.94 0.97 -9.84
N ARG A 147 -17.34 1.57 -10.95
CA ARG A 147 -17.37 3.04 -11.14
C ARG A 147 -16.05 3.71 -10.74
N LEU A 148 -14.91 3.02 -10.97
CA LEU A 148 -13.57 3.50 -10.67
C LEU A 148 -12.79 3.83 -11.94
N THR A 149 -11.77 4.68 -11.78
CA THR A 149 -10.87 5.04 -12.87
C THR A 149 -9.43 4.67 -12.52
N ILE A 150 -8.71 4.04 -13.46
CA ILE A 150 -7.28 3.74 -13.32
C ILE A 150 -6.49 5.02 -13.61
N LYS A 151 -5.43 5.29 -12.82
CA LYS A 151 -4.49 6.37 -13.11
C LYS A 151 -3.82 6.17 -14.46
N GLY A 152 -3.64 7.26 -15.22
CA GLY A 152 -3.01 7.22 -16.55
C GLY A 152 -1.52 6.85 -16.55
N ASN A 153 -0.89 6.76 -15.38
CA ASN A 153 0.53 6.43 -15.21
C ASN A 153 0.82 4.92 -15.03
N TRP A 154 -0.15 4.06 -15.38
CA TRP A 154 0.08 2.62 -15.40
C TRP A 154 1.24 2.24 -16.33
N GLN A 155 1.93 1.14 -16.06
CA GLN A 155 3.15 0.77 -16.77
C GLN A 155 3.22 -0.74 -16.97
N ILE A 156 3.73 -1.13 -18.16
CA ILE A 156 4.16 -2.50 -18.43
C ILE A 156 5.67 -2.49 -18.70
N PHE A 157 6.41 -3.30 -17.98
CA PHE A 157 7.87 -3.33 -18.07
C PHE A 157 8.42 -4.74 -17.80
N PRO A 158 9.64 -5.06 -18.30
CA PRO A 158 10.33 -6.31 -17.97
C PRO A 158 10.65 -6.35 -16.47
N SER A 159 10.11 -7.34 -15.76
CA SER A 159 10.21 -7.45 -14.29
C SER A 159 11.64 -7.63 -13.80
N TYR A 160 12.43 -8.42 -14.53
CA TYR A 160 13.83 -8.77 -14.19
C TYR A 160 14.82 -7.62 -14.46
N VAL A 161 14.51 -6.69 -15.38
CA VAL A 161 15.39 -5.56 -15.70
C VAL A 161 15.17 -4.41 -14.74
N ARG A 162 13.91 -4.02 -14.57
CA ARG A 162 13.56 -2.83 -13.81
C ARG A 162 13.35 -3.09 -12.33
N GLY A 163 12.96 -4.32 -11.97
CA GLY A 163 12.45 -4.67 -10.65
C GLY A 163 11.05 -4.10 -10.39
N VAL A 164 10.31 -4.76 -9.53
CA VAL A 164 8.92 -4.43 -9.20
C VAL A 164 8.88 -3.57 -7.95
N ASP A 165 8.41 -2.34 -8.08
CA ASP A 165 8.20 -1.41 -6.97
C ASP A 165 6.81 -1.64 -6.36
N PHE A 166 6.75 -2.27 -5.19
CA PHE A 166 5.51 -2.63 -4.50
C PHE A 166 5.69 -2.56 -2.97
N VAL A 167 4.71 -2.01 -2.27
CA VAL A 167 4.67 -1.91 -0.79
C VAL A 167 5.98 -1.38 -0.16
N GLY A 168 6.58 -0.36 -0.80
CA GLY A 168 7.77 0.30 -0.24
C GLY A 168 9.11 -0.36 -0.55
N TYR A 169 9.11 -1.43 -1.33
CA TYR A 169 10.30 -2.15 -1.76
C TYR A 169 10.41 -2.21 -3.28
N ARG A 170 11.60 -2.52 -3.76
CA ARG A 170 11.86 -2.85 -5.16
C ARG A 170 12.41 -4.27 -5.23
N THR A 171 11.59 -5.17 -5.76
CA THR A 171 11.88 -6.61 -5.85
C THR A 171 12.42 -6.96 -7.21
N PHE A 172 13.55 -7.63 -7.24
CA PHE A 172 14.18 -8.26 -8.39
C PHE A 172 14.12 -9.79 -8.24
N LEU A 173 14.49 -10.52 -9.25
CA LEU A 173 14.48 -11.98 -9.22
C LEU A 173 15.25 -12.54 -8.01
N ASN A 174 16.48 -12.07 -7.80
CA ASN A 174 17.39 -12.65 -6.81
C ASN A 174 17.56 -11.81 -5.53
N TYR A 175 17.01 -10.61 -5.47
CA TYR A 175 17.15 -9.72 -4.32
C TYR A 175 16.03 -8.70 -4.24
N THR A 176 15.83 -8.19 -3.03
CA THR A 176 14.85 -7.12 -2.75
C THR A 176 15.57 -5.94 -2.09
N LEU A 177 15.28 -4.73 -2.56
CA LEU A 177 15.82 -3.49 -2.01
C LEU A 177 14.71 -2.63 -1.41
N LEU A 178 15.08 -1.79 -0.47
CA LEU A 178 14.18 -0.72 -0.03
C LEU A 178 13.93 0.27 -1.18
N ARG A 179 12.71 0.75 -1.36
CA ARG A 179 12.35 1.76 -2.36
C ARG A 179 13.30 2.97 -2.25
N LYS A 180 13.73 3.53 -3.39
CA LYS A 180 14.74 4.60 -3.42
C LYS A 180 14.38 5.81 -2.54
N SER A 181 13.12 6.25 -2.56
CA SER A 181 12.63 7.35 -1.71
C SER A 181 12.71 7.00 -0.23
N SER A 182 12.22 5.83 0.17
CA SER A 182 12.27 5.32 1.54
C SER A 182 13.72 5.16 2.04
N CYS A 183 14.61 4.66 1.16
CA CYS A 183 16.04 4.54 1.45
C CYS A 183 16.70 5.91 1.66
N LYS A 184 16.34 6.93 0.86
CA LYS A 184 16.84 8.30 1.02
C LYS A 184 16.41 8.89 2.37
N ASN A 185 15.13 8.75 2.71
CA ASN A 185 14.57 9.25 3.97
C ASN A 185 15.20 8.53 5.18
N PHE A 186 15.34 7.20 5.10
CA PHE A 186 16.06 6.40 6.09
C PHE A 186 17.48 6.94 6.34
N LYS A 187 18.28 7.06 5.28
CA LYS A 187 19.66 7.55 5.39
C LYS A 187 19.73 8.93 6.03
N ALA A 188 18.92 9.87 5.58
CA ALA A 188 18.89 11.23 6.12
C ALA A 188 18.52 11.25 7.61
N LYS A 189 17.49 10.46 8.01
CA LYS A 189 17.07 10.36 9.41
C LYS A 189 18.17 9.77 10.29
N MET A 190 18.79 8.66 9.87
CA MET A 190 19.86 8.00 10.65
C MET A 190 21.09 8.89 10.79
N VAL A 191 21.49 9.61 9.75
CA VAL A 191 22.59 10.57 9.81
C VAL A 191 22.30 11.70 10.80
N LYS A 192 21.07 12.23 10.82
CA LYS A 192 20.66 13.27 11.77
C LYS A 192 20.73 12.77 13.21
N ILE A 193 20.20 11.57 13.50
CA ILE A 193 20.25 10.95 14.83
C ILE A 193 21.71 10.73 15.25
N ARG A 194 22.53 10.14 14.39
CA ARG A 194 23.94 9.90 14.67
C ARG A 194 24.72 11.19 15.02
N LYS A 195 24.51 12.27 14.27
CA LYS A 195 25.16 13.57 14.59
C LYS A 195 24.76 14.09 15.97
N LYS A 196 23.48 13.93 16.34
CA LYS A 196 22.96 14.34 17.63
C LYS A 196 23.58 13.54 18.78
N THR A 197 23.60 12.20 18.67
CA THR A 197 24.14 11.33 19.71
C THR A 197 25.67 11.46 19.83
N ALA A 198 26.39 11.67 18.73
CA ALA A 198 27.83 11.95 18.75
C ALA A 198 28.19 13.25 19.50
N ASN A 199 27.27 14.22 19.56
CA ASN A 199 27.42 15.45 20.35
C ASN A 199 26.98 15.26 21.84
N GLY A 200 26.84 14.03 22.31
CA GLY A 200 26.46 13.71 23.69
C GLY A 200 25.00 13.88 24.02
N GLN A 201 24.15 14.23 23.06
CA GLN A 201 22.71 14.40 23.28
C GLN A 201 21.99 13.05 23.16
N MET A 202 21.14 12.73 24.15
CA MET A 202 20.29 11.53 24.08
C MET A 202 19.24 11.67 22.99
N MET A 203 18.92 10.56 22.30
CA MET A 203 17.79 10.53 21.36
C MET A 203 16.45 10.72 22.11
N ASN A 204 15.45 11.23 21.42
CA ASN A 204 14.09 11.31 21.96
C ASN A 204 13.25 10.10 21.57
N TYR A 205 12.01 10.00 22.10
CA TYR A 205 11.10 8.88 21.84
C TYR A 205 10.78 8.70 20.35
N SER A 206 10.51 9.78 19.62
CA SER A 206 10.22 9.73 18.17
C SER A 206 11.42 9.24 17.36
N GLU A 207 12.64 9.61 17.76
CA GLU A 207 13.87 9.15 17.12
C GLU A 207 14.09 7.66 17.37
N TRP A 208 13.88 7.21 18.61
CA TRP A 208 13.95 5.79 18.97
C TRP A 208 12.91 4.95 18.23
N CYS A 209 11.65 5.38 18.17
CA CYS A 209 10.61 4.74 17.38
C CYS A 209 11.00 4.66 15.89
N SER A 210 11.55 5.77 15.34
CA SER A 210 12.00 5.80 13.94
C SER A 210 13.10 4.77 13.66
N VAL A 211 14.10 4.64 14.53
CA VAL A 211 15.17 3.63 14.38
C VAL A 211 14.57 2.22 14.36
N ASN A 212 13.68 1.90 15.31
CA ASN A 212 13.09 0.56 15.40
C ASN A 212 12.14 0.26 14.23
N SER A 213 11.36 1.25 13.77
CA SER A 213 10.53 1.12 12.57
C SER A 213 11.37 0.79 11.34
N TYR A 214 12.44 1.53 11.11
CA TYR A 214 13.35 1.24 9.99
C TYR A 214 14.08 -0.10 10.14
N LYS A 215 14.46 -0.51 11.34
CA LYS A 215 14.99 -1.87 11.58
C LYS A 215 13.98 -2.94 11.15
N GLY A 216 12.70 -2.74 11.45
CA GLY A 216 11.62 -3.61 10.99
C GLY A 216 11.57 -3.70 9.46
N TRP A 217 11.62 -2.56 8.76
CA TRP A 217 11.61 -2.55 7.30
C TRP A 217 12.85 -3.23 6.69
N LEU A 218 14.03 -2.98 7.26
CA LEU A 218 15.28 -3.54 6.78
C LEU A 218 15.37 -5.07 6.90
N LYS A 219 14.55 -5.71 7.73
CA LYS A 219 14.46 -7.18 7.84
C LYS A 219 13.89 -7.85 6.58
N HIS A 220 13.12 -7.12 5.78
CA HIS A 220 12.43 -7.63 4.61
C HIS A 220 13.12 -7.31 3.28
N CYS A 221 14.40 -6.94 3.32
CA CYS A 221 15.18 -6.63 2.11
C CYS A 221 16.67 -6.88 2.33
N ASP A 222 17.44 -6.89 1.24
CA ASP A 222 18.90 -7.03 1.26
C ASP A 222 19.55 -5.75 1.78
N SER A 223 19.66 -5.67 3.08
CA SER A 223 19.96 -4.44 3.80
C SER A 223 21.27 -4.47 4.59
N TYR A 224 22.06 -5.55 4.50
CA TYR A 224 23.29 -5.71 5.30
C TYR A 224 24.19 -4.47 5.30
N ARG A 225 24.53 -3.94 4.10
CA ARG A 225 25.37 -2.74 3.98
C ARG A 225 24.72 -1.48 4.56
N LEU A 226 23.38 -1.38 4.48
CA LEU A 226 22.64 -0.26 5.08
C LEU A 226 22.63 -0.36 6.59
N GLN A 227 22.40 -1.54 7.15
CA GLN A 227 22.42 -1.76 8.60
C GLN A 227 23.79 -1.47 9.17
N LYS A 228 24.86 -2.04 8.60
CA LYS A 228 26.23 -1.81 9.01
C LYS A 228 26.63 -0.33 9.01
N LYS A 229 26.23 0.42 7.98
CA LYS A 229 26.62 1.83 7.83
C LYS A 229 25.79 2.80 8.67
N TYR A 230 24.48 2.53 8.87
CA TYR A 230 23.55 3.52 9.41
C TYR A 230 22.88 3.10 10.74
N ILE A 231 22.75 1.82 11.03
CA ILE A 231 22.12 1.31 12.26
C ILE A 231 23.19 0.96 13.31
N GLU A 232 24.19 0.15 12.97
CA GLU A 232 25.22 -0.26 13.92
C GLU A 232 25.87 0.91 14.68
N PRO A 233 26.23 2.05 14.01
CA PRO A 233 26.86 3.17 14.70
C PRO A 233 26.01 3.86 15.77
N ILE A 234 24.69 3.65 15.76
CA ILE A 234 23.75 4.23 16.74
C ILE A 234 23.08 3.17 17.61
N GLN A 235 23.51 1.91 17.50
CA GLN A 235 22.87 0.80 18.22
C GLN A 235 23.01 0.95 19.73
N SER A 236 24.19 1.27 20.23
CA SER A 236 24.47 1.50 21.66
C SER A 236 23.58 2.60 22.25
N ASP A 237 23.40 3.71 21.52
CA ASP A 237 22.53 4.83 21.93
C ASP A 237 21.06 4.41 21.95
N THR A 238 20.64 3.59 20.98
CA THR A 238 19.28 3.04 20.91
C THR A 238 18.98 2.13 22.10
N ASP A 239 19.92 1.25 22.45
CA ASP A 239 19.80 0.32 23.57
C ASP A 239 19.87 1.04 24.92
N ARG A 240 20.68 2.09 25.02
CA ARG A 240 20.72 2.96 26.19
C ARG A 240 19.38 3.65 26.41
N TYR A 241 18.81 4.26 25.38
CA TYR A 241 17.50 4.91 25.46
C TYR A 241 16.40 3.93 25.90
N TYR A 242 16.39 2.72 25.35
CA TYR A 242 15.45 1.67 25.76
C TYR A 242 15.55 1.37 27.25
N ARG A 243 16.76 1.14 27.78
CA ARG A 243 16.99 0.80 29.20
C ARG A 243 16.62 1.94 30.15
N GLU A 244 17.02 3.16 29.81
CA GLU A 244 16.90 4.32 30.71
C GLU A 244 15.49 4.95 30.68
N VAL A 245 14.81 4.91 29.55
CA VAL A 245 13.54 5.63 29.36
C VAL A 245 12.35 4.70 29.12
N VAL A 246 12.45 3.79 28.15
CA VAL A 246 11.28 2.98 27.73
C VAL A 246 10.98 1.89 28.76
N LYS A 247 11.97 1.13 29.17
CA LYS A 247 11.80 0.03 30.14
C LYS A 247 11.28 0.54 31.50
N ARG A 248 11.71 1.72 31.95
CA ARG A 248 11.23 2.33 33.20
C ARG A 248 9.79 2.84 33.17
N LYS A 249 9.23 3.10 31.97
CA LYS A 249 7.83 3.52 31.82
C LYS A 249 6.84 2.35 31.73
N VAL A 250 7.33 1.16 31.48
CA VAL A 250 6.53 -0.08 31.30
C VAL A 250 6.57 -0.95 32.57
N ALA A 251 7.54 -0.73 33.45
CA ALA A 251 7.63 -1.32 34.79
C ALA A 251 6.90 -0.48 35.83
#